data_ecd95c482a332255254dba6c272523b5
#
_entry.id   ecd95c482a332255254dba6c272523b5
#
_cell.length_a   1.000
_cell.length_b   1.000
_cell.length_c   1.000
_cell.angle_alpha   90.00
_cell.angle_beta   90.00
_cell.angle_gamma   90.00
#
_symmetry.space_group_name_H-M   'P 1'
#
loop_
_entity.id
_entity.type
_entity.pdbx_description
1 polymer ?
#
loop_
_entity_poly.entity_id
_entity_poly.type
_entity_poly.pdbx_seq_one_letter_code
_entity_poly.pdbx_strand_id
1 'polypeptide(L)'
;MAIPSSGQSLSFSALRTEFIGSGSQAPLGLGDLYRGGSNILKKAGDNQATNDAAAIATSGALDVSDFYDQGKGFTFTYTTAGLGGSSATDQNASTLFGDDYDVNYPKNIVIPSDITLGTNNTAEFALEIDSGAAGTITVTNNGVIMGAGGAGGSAGSAGSGGAGGDGAAGSAGGDAIKVASDCTIINNGSIHAGGGGGSGGGGGGLGGNLSQQQQTTGQEGPLWQRSAPGYLVSNVYNNFSYAYSYYRWGSTNYSPIPQATSTTQGQYTYYRGPYQDQYAPQYFAGGGPPGHQGHYQRFHKIYRTFPQQTQNQVSGHAGAAGGAGGLGRGFNNQPGGDSGGSGGSGTTGSAGNGGNGGNGGDGGGFGQAGSAGQAGQAGTNSSTDGSAGGSAGSVGASGLAVERASPISLTFTNNGTVNGTVQS
;
A
#
# COMPACT_ATOMS: atom_id res chain seq x y z
N MET A 1 54.98 -5.10 -0.70
CA MET A 1 55.63 -5.96 0.33
C MET A 1 55.46 -5.20 1.62
N ALA A 2 54.72 -5.73 2.57
CA ALA A 2 54.48 -5.01 3.83
C ALA A 2 55.80 -4.87 4.61
N ILE A 3 55.94 -3.75 5.33
CA ILE A 3 57.00 -3.56 6.29
C ILE A 3 56.96 -4.68 7.34
N PRO A 4 58.08 -5.33 7.66
CA PRO A 4 58.04 -6.41 8.64
C PRO A 4 57.71 -5.92 10.05
N SER A 5 57.14 -6.82 10.86
CA SER A 5 56.87 -6.55 12.28
C SER A 5 58.17 -6.38 13.06
N SER A 6 58.06 -5.70 14.22
CA SER A 6 59.19 -5.53 15.15
C SER A 6 59.88 -6.84 15.45
N GLY A 7 61.23 -6.85 15.46
CA GLY A 7 62.04 -8.02 15.66
C GLY A 7 62.46 -8.75 14.38
N GLN A 8 62.01 -8.32 13.21
CA GLN A 8 62.48 -8.79 11.91
C GLN A 8 63.48 -7.80 11.31
N SER A 9 64.32 -8.24 10.36
CA SER A 9 65.23 -7.33 9.70
C SER A 9 64.52 -6.41 8.73
N LEU A 10 64.67 -5.10 8.88
CA LEU A 10 64.15 -4.06 8.02
C LEU A 10 65.25 -3.55 7.10
N SER A 11 65.02 -3.56 5.78
CA SER A 11 65.96 -3.06 4.80
C SER A 11 65.51 -1.75 4.17
N PHE A 12 66.43 -0.89 3.75
CA PHE A 12 66.08 0.30 2.97
C PHE A 12 65.37 -0.04 1.67
N SER A 13 65.58 -1.22 1.10
CA SER A 13 64.84 -1.69 -0.05
C SER A 13 63.38 -1.94 0.30
N ALA A 14 63.06 -2.48 1.48
CA ALA A 14 61.68 -2.66 1.95
C ALA A 14 61.01 -1.32 2.17
N LEU A 15 61.65 -0.35 2.82
CA LEU A 15 61.15 1.00 3.02
C LEU A 15 60.88 1.69 1.66
N ARG A 16 61.79 1.58 0.73
CA ARG A 16 61.62 2.13 -0.61
C ARG A 16 60.39 1.54 -1.30
N THR A 17 60.31 0.21 -1.29
CA THR A 17 59.19 -0.49 -1.95
C THR A 17 57.85 -0.10 -1.38
N GLU A 18 57.73 0.05 -0.07
CA GLU A 18 56.49 0.42 0.61
C GLU A 18 56.10 1.88 0.36
N PHE A 19 57.04 2.80 0.63
CA PHE A 19 56.68 4.24 0.65
C PHE A 19 56.89 4.97 -0.68
N ILE A 20 57.78 4.47 -1.57
CA ILE A 20 58.08 5.11 -2.85
C ILE A 20 57.55 4.29 -4.04
N GLY A 21 57.47 2.98 -3.92
CA GLY A 21 57.03 2.05 -4.95
C GLY A 21 58.17 1.17 -5.51
N SER A 22 57.79 -0.02 -5.99
CA SER A 22 58.68 -0.97 -6.60
C SER A 22 59.26 -0.40 -7.92
N GLY A 23 60.57 -0.48 -8.10
CA GLY A 23 61.24 -0.06 -9.33
C GLY A 23 61.70 1.39 -9.35
N SER A 24 61.45 2.20 -8.33
CA SER A 24 62.00 3.55 -8.24
C SER A 24 63.51 3.49 -8.06
N GLN A 25 64.25 4.22 -8.91
CA GLN A 25 65.71 4.40 -8.82
C GLN A 25 66.11 5.74 -8.18
N ALA A 26 65.09 6.57 -7.77
CA ALA A 26 65.36 7.86 -7.16
C ALA A 26 66.14 7.69 -5.84
N PRO A 27 67.09 8.58 -5.53
CA PRO A 27 67.76 8.58 -4.23
C PRO A 27 66.72 8.72 -3.12
N LEU A 28 66.81 7.89 -2.08
CA LEU A 28 65.98 7.98 -0.90
C LEU A 28 66.74 8.69 0.19
N GLY A 29 66.29 9.94 0.51
CA GLY A 29 66.79 10.70 1.66
C GLY A 29 65.96 10.39 2.91
N LEU A 30 66.53 10.45 4.09
CA LEU A 30 65.75 10.30 5.34
C LEU A 30 64.62 11.36 5.46
N GLY A 31 64.85 12.55 4.90
CA GLY A 31 63.82 13.58 4.86
C GLY A 31 62.56 13.22 4.07
N ASP A 32 62.70 12.32 3.10
CA ASP A 32 61.58 11.83 2.27
C ASP A 32 60.67 10.83 3.02
N LEU A 33 61.15 10.35 4.16
CA LEU A 33 60.48 9.38 4.99
C LEU A 33 59.80 10.01 6.23
N TYR A 34 59.79 11.34 6.41
CA TYR A 34 58.96 11.95 7.43
C TYR A 34 57.52 11.89 7.04
N ARG A 35 56.65 11.62 8.02
CA ARG A 35 55.20 11.72 7.85
C ARG A 35 54.82 13.20 7.60
N GLY A 36 54.14 13.44 6.50
CA GLY A 36 53.83 14.79 5.99
C GLY A 36 54.85 15.32 4.99
N GLY A 37 55.86 14.46 4.60
CA GLY A 37 56.73 14.73 3.49
C GLY A 37 56.16 14.21 2.16
N SER A 38 57.01 14.17 1.12
CA SER A 38 56.54 13.84 -0.24
C SER A 38 56.08 12.39 -0.43
N ASN A 39 56.50 11.46 0.42
CA ASN A 39 56.24 10.02 0.25
C ASN A 39 55.34 9.43 1.34
N ILE A 40 55.22 10.06 2.49
CA ILE A 40 54.39 9.62 3.62
C ILE A 40 53.49 10.76 4.02
N LEU A 41 52.21 10.71 3.63
CA LEU A 41 51.25 11.78 3.91
C LEU A 41 50.99 11.90 5.40
N LYS A 42 50.84 13.12 5.86
CA LYS A 42 50.26 13.42 7.16
C LYS A 42 48.74 13.27 7.03
N LYS A 43 48.11 12.64 8.02
CA LYS A 43 46.64 12.64 8.10
C LYS A 43 46.16 14.10 8.07
N ALA A 44 45.38 14.45 7.06
CA ALA A 44 44.79 15.74 6.93
C ALA A 44 43.40 15.74 7.58
N GLY A 45 43.10 16.74 8.40
CA GLY A 45 41.74 16.97 8.90
C GLY A 45 41.22 16.02 9.96
N ASP A 46 39.89 16.07 10.14
CA ASP A 46 39.14 15.34 11.17
C ASP A 46 38.57 14.00 10.68
N ASN A 47 39.11 13.39 9.63
CA ASN A 47 38.60 12.12 9.17
C ASN A 47 38.76 11.02 10.26
N GLN A 48 37.92 10.00 10.19
CA GLN A 48 37.89 8.95 11.22
C GLN A 48 38.93 7.84 10.98
N ALA A 49 39.56 7.80 9.80
CA ALA A 49 40.52 6.80 9.46
C ALA A 49 41.89 7.07 10.12
N THR A 50 42.61 6.00 10.46
CA THR A 50 43.94 6.06 11.00
C THR A 50 44.97 5.98 9.87
N ASN A 51 45.95 6.90 9.86
CA ASN A 51 47.09 6.80 8.96
C ASN A 51 47.94 5.62 9.38
N ASP A 52 48.17 4.65 8.47
CA ASP A 52 48.91 3.43 8.73
C ASP A 52 50.43 3.69 8.98
N ALA A 53 50.88 4.90 8.68
CA ALA A 53 52.23 5.40 9.03
C ALA A 53 52.22 6.28 10.28
N ALA A 54 51.25 6.16 11.18
CA ALA A 54 51.02 7.08 12.29
C ALA A 54 52.20 7.16 13.28
N ALA A 55 53.01 6.10 13.43
CA ALA A 55 54.16 6.10 14.32
C ALA A 55 55.38 6.84 13.75
N ILE A 56 55.45 7.04 12.41
CA ILE A 56 56.54 7.74 11.79
C ILE A 56 56.50 9.23 12.17
N ALA A 57 57.62 9.75 12.68
CA ALA A 57 57.71 11.14 13.11
C ALA A 57 57.52 12.14 11.95
N THR A 58 56.97 13.32 12.23
CA THR A 58 56.80 14.44 11.27
C THR A 58 58.04 15.33 11.18
N SER A 59 58.96 15.22 12.15
CA SER A 59 60.22 15.98 12.23
C SER A 59 61.09 15.39 13.35
N GLY A 60 62.36 15.75 13.39
CA GLY A 60 63.30 15.32 14.41
C GLY A 60 64.10 14.07 14.01
N ALA A 61 64.52 13.27 14.98
CA ALA A 61 65.20 12.01 14.67
C ALA A 61 64.23 10.95 14.17
N LEU A 62 64.60 10.21 13.11
CA LEU A 62 63.92 9.01 12.67
C LEU A 62 64.75 7.80 13.13
N ASP A 63 64.11 6.89 13.85
CA ASP A 63 64.67 5.60 14.22
C ASP A 63 64.14 4.51 13.30
N VAL A 64 64.92 3.46 13.08
CA VAL A 64 64.46 2.30 12.32
C VAL A 64 63.22 1.64 12.99
N SER A 65 63.13 1.75 14.29
CA SER A 65 61.96 1.29 15.03
C SER A 65 60.66 1.98 14.68
N ASP A 66 60.70 3.26 14.19
CA ASP A 66 59.54 4.02 13.80
C ASP A 66 58.82 3.44 12.57
N PHE A 67 59.51 2.59 11.80
CA PHE A 67 58.96 2.04 10.56
C PHE A 67 58.37 0.62 10.72
N TYR A 68 58.63 -0.07 11.83
CA TYR A 68 58.03 -1.39 12.00
C TYR A 68 56.51 -1.27 12.13
N ASP A 69 55.82 -2.25 11.52
CA ASP A 69 54.37 -2.32 11.46
C ASP A 69 53.69 -1.09 10.80
N GLN A 70 54.45 -0.23 10.12
CA GLN A 70 53.92 0.91 9.40
C GLN A 70 53.66 0.59 7.94
N GLY A 71 52.56 1.07 7.42
CA GLY A 71 52.16 0.91 6.02
C GLY A 71 51.84 2.22 5.35
N LYS A 72 51.76 2.19 4.03
CA LYS A 72 51.32 3.32 3.24
C LYS A 72 49.81 3.19 2.99
N GLY A 73 48.99 3.89 3.74
CA GLY A 73 47.56 3.85 3.57
C GLY A 73 46.79 4.44 4.72
N PHE A 74 45.49 4.21 4.67
CA PHE A 74 44.55 4.59 5.71
C PHE A 74 43.65 3.44 6.07
N THR A 75 43.48 3.17 7.35
CA THR A 75 42.58 2.12 7.84
C THR A 75 41.49 2.74 8.75
N PHE A 76 40.26 2.48 8.40
CA PHE A 76 39.12 2.76 9.28
C PHE A 76 38.61 1.44 9.86
N THR A 77 38.58 1.35 11.19
CA THR A 77 38.02 0.19 11.91
C THR A 77 36.83 0.67 12.73
N TYR A 78 35.69 0.06 12.46
CA TYR A 78 34.51 0.30 13.31
C TYR A 78 34.75 -0.19 14.71
N THR A 79 34.32 0.58 15.72
CA THR A 79 34.37 0.20 17.13
C THR A 79 33.05 0.52 17.80
N THR A 80 32.66 -0.28 18.77
CA THR A 80 31.45 -0.03 19.57
C THR A 80 31.52 1.32 20.29
N ALA A 81 32.72 1.72 20.76
CA ALA A 81 32.93 3.02 21.39
C ALA A 81 32.73 4.19 20.41
N GLY A 82 33.23 4.06 19.15
CA GLY A 82 33.10 5.09 18.13
C GLY A 82 31.68 5.25 17.63
N LEU A 83 30.87 4.18 17.65
CA LEU A 83 29.47 4.19 17.23
C LEU A 83 28.49 4.51 18.36
N GLY A 84 28.95 4.51 19.61
CA GLY A 84 28.04 4.58 20.75
C GLY A 84 27.15 3.33 20.94
N GLY A 85 27.50 2.22 20.23
CA GLY A 85 26.79 0.95 20.22
C GLY A 85 27.37 -0.01 19.20
N SER A 86 26.74 -1.17 19.01
CA SER A 86 27.18 -2.21 18.09
C SER A 86 26.62 -2.07 16.65
N SER A 87 25.88 -1.00 16.35
CA SER A 87 25.30 -0.79 15.03
C SER A 87 25.47 0.63 14.52
N ALA A 88 25.58 0.76 13.19
CA ALA A 88 25.57 2.03 12.47
C ALA A 88 24.69 1.92 11.23
N THR A 89 24.14 3.06 10.76
CA THR A 89 23.32 3.13 9.55
C THR A 89 23.96 4.02 8.50
N ASP A 90 23.66 3.70 7.23
CA ASP A 90 23.90 4.56 6.06
C ASP A 90 25.36 5.06 6.00
N GLN A 91 26.32 4.14 6.06
CA GLN A 91 27.73 4.45 6.10
C GLN A 91 28.30 4.70 4.71
N ASN A 92 29.12 5.73 4.60
CA ASN A 92 29.67 6.19 3.33
C ASN A 92 31.20 6.31 3.42
N ALA A 93 31.92 5.66 2.48
CA ALA A 93 33.37 5.58 2.50
C ALA A 93 34.03 6.96 2.36
N SER A 94 33.48 7.85 1.55
CA SER A 94 34.04 9.21 1.41
C SER A 94 34.00 9.97 2.74
N THR A 95 32.94 9.78 3.54
CA THR A 95 32.87 10.37 4.88
C THR A 95 33.88 9.75 5.85
N LEU A 96 34.12 8.44 5.77
CA LEU A 96 35.06 7.74 6.65
C LEU A 96 36.48 8.20 6.43
N PHE A 97 36.88 8.46 5.18
CA PHE A 97 38.23 8.91 4.82
C PHE A 97 38.35 10.43 4.66
N GLY A 98 37.26 11.17 4.50
CA GLY A 98 37.28 12.63 4.34
C GLY A 98 38.19 13.06 3.18
N ASP A 99 39.05 14.04 3.46
CA ASP A 99 40.01 14.59 2.47
C ASP A 99 41.00 13.55 1.93
N ASP A 100 41.15 12.37 2.56
CA ASP A 100 42.04 11.32 2.10
C ASP A 100 41.34 10.35 1.11
N TYR A 101 40.06 10.55 0.79
CA TYR A 101 39.31 9.65 -0.08
C TYR A 101 39.82 9.65 -1.54
N ASP A 102 40.18 10.80 -2.06
CA ASP A 102 40.69 11.02 -3.42
C ASP A 102 42.21 10.90 -3.50
N VAL A 103 42.91 10.61 -2.39
CA VAL A 103 44.35 10.39 -2.37
C VAL A 103 44.67 8.98 -2.86
N ASN A 104 45.65 8.84 -3.77
CA ASN A 104 46.07 7.57 -4.38
C ASN A 104 46.86 6.68 -3.40
N TYR A 105 46.26 6.31 -2.28
CA TYR A 105 46.78 5.39 -1.28
C TYR A 105 45.76 4.26 -1.02
N PRO A 106 46.22 3.08 -0.56
CA PRO A 106 45.34 2.02 -0.13
C PRO A 106 44.45 2.48 1.03
N LYS A 107 43.17 2.11 0.97
CA LYS A 107 42.18 2.37 1.99
C LYS A 107 41.56 1.07 2.45
N ASN A 108 41.58 0.83 3.75
CA ASN A 108 41.02 -0.37 4.36
C ASN A 108 39.81 0.01 5.26
N ILE A 109 38.70 -0.65 5.06
CA ILE A 109 37.53 -0.57 5.93
C ILE A 109 37.39 -1.92 6.63
N VAL A 110 37.50 -1.93 7.94
CA VAL A 110 37.37 -3.14 8.75
C VAL A 110 36.11 -3.10 9.59
N ILE A 111 35.26 -4.09 9.42
CA ILE A 111 34.01 -4.26 10.17
C ILE A 111 34.22 -5.47 11.10
N PRO A 112 34.45 -5.28 12.40
CA PRO A 112 34.61 -6.35 13.38
C PRO A 112 33.34 -7.20 13.57
N SER A 113 33.50 -8.37 14.18
CA SER A 113 32.43 -9.37 14.36
C SER A 113 31.29 -8.92 15.28
N ASP A 114 31.52 -7.93 16.13
CA ASP A 114 30.55 -7.33 17.04
C ASP A 114 29.80 -6.13 16.45
N ILE A 115 30.09 -5.77 15.18
CA ILE A 115 29.51 -4.62 14.50
C ILE A 115 28.47 -5.06 13.47
N THR A 116 27.35 -4.35 13.45
CA THR A 116 26.30 -4.45 12.42
C THR A 116 26.16 -3.11 11.69
N LEU A 117 26.33 -3.11 10.38
CA LEU A 117 26.00 -1.99 9.52
C LEU A 117 24.62 -2.26 8.89
N GLY A 118 23.76 -1.25 8.81
CA GLY A 118 22.43 -1.42 8.25
C GLY A 118 21.88 -0.16 7.58
N THR A 119 20.72 -0.28 6.98
CA THR A 119 19.91 0.85 6.54
C THR A 119 18.44 0.60 6.88
N ASN A 120 17.73 1.68 7.25
CA ASN A 120 16.29 1.66 7.47
C ASN A 120 15.50 2.08 6.23
N ASN A 121 16.19 2.49 5.18
CA ASN A 121 15.61 3.01 3.95
C ASN A 121 16.00 2.12 2.76
N THR A 122 15.02 1.66 2.00
CA THR A 122 15.26 0.80 0.81
C THR A 122 15.93 1.53 -0.36
N ALA A 123 16.02 2.87 -0.31
CA ALA A 123 16.72 3.68 -1.30
C ALA A 123 18.18 4.02 -0.89
N GLU A 124 18.60 3.62 0.31
CA GLU A 124 19.94 3.84 0.86
C GLU A 124 20.66 2.51 1.04
N PHE A 125 21.95 2.57 1.32
CA PHE A 125 22.85 1.41 1.48
C PHE A 125 23.39 1.35 2.91
N ALA A 126 23.59 0.15 3.42
CA ALA A 126 24.26 0.01 4.72
C ALA A 126 25.73 0.48 4.66
N LEU A 127 26.39 0.24 3.50
CA LEU A 127 27.71 0.75 3.19
C LEU A 127 27.77 1.17 1.72
N GLU A 128 28.11 2.41 1.45
CA GLU A 128 28.38 2.93 0.12
C GLU A 128 29.87 3.21 -0.08
N ILE A 129 30.47 2.62 -1.13
CA ILE A 129 31.77 2.96 -1.65
C ILE A 129 31.55 3.93 -2.80
N ASP A 130 31.66 5.22 -2.53
CA ASP A 130 31.37 6.28 -3.48
C ASP A 130 32.28 6.26 -4.71
N SER A 131 31.85 6.99 -5.73
CA SER A 131 32.71 7.32 -6.87
C SER A 131 33.81 8.29 -6.48
N GLY A 132 34.92 8.27 -7.25
CA GLY A 132 36.01 9.23 -7.11
C GLY A 132 37.09 8.84 -6.11
N ALA A 133 37.03 7.63 -5.52
CA ALA A 133 38.16 7.13 -4.74
C ALA A 133 39.42 6.99 -5.62
N ALA A 134 40.56 7.48 -5.14
CA ALA A 134 41.85 7.18 -5.73
C ALA A 134 42.55 6.10 -4.89
N GLY A 135 43.33 5.26 -5.56
CA GLY A 135 43.96 4.07 -4.95
C GLY A 135 42.99 2.90 -4.78
N THR A 136 43.43 1.86 -4.12
CA THR A 136 42.65 0.63 -3.88
C THR A 136 41.81 0.77 -2.60
N ILE A 137 40.54 0.35 -2.66
CA ILE A 137 39.72 0.20 -1.46
C ILE A 137 39.58 -1.29 -1.15
N THR A 138 39.80 -1.68 0.10
CA THR A 138 39.52 -3.03 0.60
C THR A 138 38.55 -2.97 1.77
N VAL A 139 37.46 -3.71 1.66
CA VAL A 139 36.47 -3.87 2.76
C VAL A 139 36.67 -5.30 3.32
N THR A 140 37.00 -5.38 4.61
CA THR A 140 37.04 -6.66 5.34
C THR A 140 35.87 -6.71 6.31
N ASN A 141 34.89 -7.51 5.95
CA ASN A 141 33.68 -7.70 6.78
C ASN A 141 33.85 -8.97 7.63
N ASN A 142 33.97 -8.80 8.94
CA ASN A 142 33.89 -9.89 9.92
C ASN A 142 32.56 -9.83 10.69
N GLY A 143 31.77 -8.74 10.53
CA GLY A 143 30.50 -8.46 11.19
C GLY A 143 29.30 -8.77 10.32
N VAL A 144 28.29 -7.92 10.40
CA VAL A 144 27.04 -8.05 9.65
C VAL A 144 26.75 -6.77 8.87
N ILE A 145 26.38 -6.89 7.60
CA ILE A 145 25.92 -5.79 6.77
C ILE A 145 24.51 -6.13 6.25
N MET A 146 23.53 -5.25 6.44
CA MET A 146 22.12 -5.52 6.11
C MET A 146 21.46 -4.39 5.37
N GLY A 147 20.79 -4.71 4.25
CA GLY A 147 19.84 -3.83 3.57
C GLY A 147 18.50 -3.71 4.32
N ALA A 148 17.69 -2.72 3.96
CA ALA A 148 16.36 -2.50 4.50
C ALA A 148 15.33 -3.50 3.92
N GLY A 149 14.39 -3.97 4.72
CA GLY A 149 13.25 -4.76 4.25
C GLY A 149 12.22 -3.88 3.53
N GLY A 150 11.62 -4.39 2.47
CA GLY A 150 10.58 -3.71 1.72
C GLY A 150 9.25 -3.69 2.46
N ALA A 151 8.47 -2.63 2.28
CA ALA A 151 7.15 -2.49 2.87
C ALA A 151 6.14 -3.44 2.21
N GLY A 152 5.21 -3.96 2.99
CA GLY A 152 4.08 -4.73 2.47
C GLY A 152 3.09 -3.87 1.69
N GLY A 153 2.43 -4.44 0.69
CA GLY A 153 1.39 -3.80 -0.08
C GLY A 153 0.12 -3.59 0.75
N SER A 154 -0.57 -2.48 0.54
CA SER A 154 -1.85 -2.22 1.21
C SER A 154 -2.95 -3.15 0.70
N ALA A 155 -3.93 -3.43 1.56
CA ALA A 155 -5.10 -4.23 1.23
C ALA A 155 -6.00 -3.57 0.19
N GLY A 156 -6.63 -4.36 -0.66
CA GLY A 156 -7.69 -3.94 -1.56
C GLY A 156 -8.96 -3.57 -0.80
N SER A 157 -9.66 -2.54 -1.26
CA SER A 157 -10.88 -2.05 -0.61
C SER A 157 -12.06 -3.00 -0.82
N ALA A 158 -12.98 -3.02 0.15
CA ALA A 158 -14.24 -3.75 0.05
C ALA A 158 -15.12 -3.20 -1.10
N GLY A 159 -15.76 -4.09 -1.85
CA GLY A 159 -16.74 -3.77 -2.87
C GLY A 159 -18.08 -3.37 -2.25
N SER A 160 -18.30 -2.09 -1.97
CA SER A 160 -19.55 -1.58 -1.40
C SER A 160 -20.52 -1.05 -2.45
N GLY A 161 -20.07 -0.74 -3.63
CA GLY A 161 -20.86 -0.25 -4.75
C GLY A 161 -20.57 -0.98 -6.07
N GLY A 162 -19.83 -2.08 -6.04
CA GLY A 162 -19.43 -2.80 -7.25
C GLY A 162 -18.31 -3.81 -7.00
N ALA A 163 -17.33 -3.88 -7.88
CA ALA A 163 -16.17 -4.75 -7.74
C ALA A 163 -15.33 -4.37 -6.52
N GLY A 164 -14.68 -5.36 -5.92
CA GLY A 164 -13.65 -5.14 -4.91
C GLY A 164 -12.43 -4.44 -5.49
N GLY A 165 -11.75 -3.63 -4.68
CA GLY A 165 -10.52 -2.95 -5.10
C GLY A 165 -9.33 -3.91 -5.16
N ASP A 166 -8.34 -3.61 -5.99
CA ASP A 166 -7.11 -4.36 -6.09
C ASP A 166 -6.21 -4.11 -4.87
N GLY A 167 -5.48 -5.13 -4.46
CA GLY A 167 -4.39 -5.01 -3.49
C GLY A 167 -3.20 -4.27 -4.09
N ALA A 168 -2.46 -3.54 -3.28
CA ALA A 168 -1.27 -2.82 -3.73
C ALA A 168 -0.05 -3.76 -3.82
N ALA A 169 0.94 -3.34 -4.61
CA ALA A 169 2.22 -4.01 -4.70
C ALA A 169 3.00 -3.90 -3.38
N GLY A 170 3.76 -4.93 -3.03
CA GLY A 170 4.82 -4.85 -2.03
C GLY A 170 6.01 -4.07 -2.58
N SER A 171 6.76 -3.38 -1.72
CA SER A 171 7.95 -2.63 -2.11
C SER A 171 9.15 -3.56 -2.20
N ALA A 172 10.13 -3.19 -3.05
CA ALA A 172 11.41 -3.89 -3.09
C ALA A 172 12.16 -3.75 -1.76
N GLY A 173 12.97 -4.75 -1.42
CA GLY A 173 13.98 -4.65 -0.38
C GLY A 173 15.14 -3.77 -0.84
N GLY A 174 15.87 -3.16 0.12
CA GLY A 174 17.05 -2.33 -0.13
C GLY A 174 18.32 -3.18 -0.27
N ASP A 175 19.29 -2.62 -0.94
CA ASP A 175 20.59 -3.24 -1.15
C ASP A 175 21.47 -3.08 0.10
N ALA A 176 22.40 -4.00 0.34
CA ALA A 176 23.27 -3.93 1.51
C ALA A 176 24.51 -3.08 1.25
N ILE A 177 25.19 -3.28 0.13
CA ILE A 177 26.41 -2.55 -0.23
C ILE A 177 26.28 -1.99 -1.64
N LYS A 178 26.68 -0.74 -1.85
CA LYS A 178 26.91 -0.16 -3.17
C LYS A 178 28.37 0.11 -3.39
N VAL A 179 28.86 -0.24 -4.58
CA VAL A 179 30.24 -0.05 -4.98
C VAL A 179 30.30 0.78 -6.26
N ALA A 180 30.82 2.02 -6.16
CA ALA A 180 30.96 2.96 -7.26
C ALA A 180 32.42 3.37 -7.53
N SER A 181 33.41 2.73 -6.89
CA SER A 181 34.82 2.81 -7.19
C SER A 181 35.43 1.42 -7.13
N ASP A 182 36.57 1.21 -7.79
CA ASP A 182 37.27 -0.07 -7.76
C ASP A 182 37.53 -0.56 -6.34
N CYS A 183 37.04 -1.75 -6.03
CA CYS A 183 37.02 -2.24 -4.66
C CYS A 183 37.29 -3.75 -4.57
N THR A 184 37.91 -4.16 -3.46
CA THR A 184 37.99 -5.56 -3.04
C THR A 184 37.14 -5.74 -1.77
N ILE A 185 36.20 -6.68 -1.77
CA ILE A 185 35.43 -7.06 -0.59
C ILE A 185 35.81 -8.46 -0.15
N ILE A 186 36.25 -8.60 1.09
CA ILE A 186 36.52 -9.87 1.77
C ILE A 186 35.47 -10.06 2.84
N ASN A 187 34.52 -10.95 2.58
CA ASN A 187 33.43 -11.26 3.51
C ASN A 187 33.77 -12.50 4.33
N ASN A 188 34.06 -12.32 5.61
CA ASN A 188 34.20 -13.38 6.61
C ASN A 188 32.98 -13.47 7.55
N GLY A 189 32.12 -12.44 7.52
CA GLY A 189 30.90 -12.34 8.34
C GLY A 189 29.64 -12.61 7.51
N SER A 190 28.68 -11.70 7.56
CA SER A 190 27.41 -11.84 6.84
C SER A 190 27.08 -10.58 6.05
N ILE A 191 26.59 -10.74 4.83
CA ILE A 191 26.02 -9.68 4.00
C ILE A 191 24.60 -10.11 3.60
N HIS A 192 23.62 -9.32 3.95
CA HIS A 192 22.20 -9.60 3.74
C HIS A 192 21.53 -8.47 2.98
N ALA A 193 21.08 -8.75 1.78
CA ALA A 193 20.12 -7.89 1.09
C ALA A 193 18.79 -7.87 1.83
N GLY A 194 18.06 -6.79 1.74
CA GLY A 194 16.69 -6.71 2.24
C GLY A 194 15.75 -7.63 1.46
N GLY A 195 14.80 -8.24 2.16
CA GLY A 195 13.68 -8.97 1.56
C GLY A 195 12.64 -8.03 0.98
N GLY A 196 11.98 -8.44 -0.09
CA GLY A 196 10.85 -7.69 -0.65
C GLY A 196 9.60 -7.82 0.22
N GLY A 197 8.74 -6.80 0.22
CA GLY A 197 7.42 -6.86 0.86
C GLY A 197 6.46 -7.78 0.13
N GLY A 198 5.57 -8.45 0.85
CA GLY A 198 4.44 -9.20 0.30
C GLY A 198 3.41 -8.26 -0.35
N SER A 199 2.66 -8.72 -1.33
CA SER A 199 1.60 -7.92 -1.92
C SER A 199 0.34 -7.92 -1.08
N GLY A 200 -0.48 -6.86 -1.19
CA GLY A 200 -1.81 -6.82 -0.61
C GLY A 200 -2.76 -7.79 -1.31
N GLY A 201 -3.72 -8.36 -0.57
CA GLY A 201 -4.82 -9.13 -1.12
C GLY A 201 -5.91 -8.23 -1.71
N GLY A 202 -6.62 -8.71 -2.72
CA GLY A 202 -7.76 -8.02 -3.33
C GLY A 202 -8.98 -7.98 -2.42
N GLY A 203 -9.81 -6.95 -2.54
CA GLY A 203 -11.10 -6.86 -1.85
C GLY A 203 -12.17 -7.74 -2.50
N GLY A 204 -13.13 -8.21 -1.70
CA GLY A 204 -14.30 -8.95 -2.17
C GLY A 204 -15.31 -8.06 -2.92
N GLY A 205 -16.01 -8.61 -3.90
CA GLY A 205 -17.02 -7.91 -4.69
C GLY A 205 -18.37 -7.80 -3.99
N LEU A 206 -19.22 -6.87 -4.43
CA LEU A 206 -20.58 -6.68 -3.99
C LEU A 206 -21.45 -7.87 -4.43
N GLY A 207 -22.34 -8.36 -3.57
CA GLY A 207 -23.36 -9.36 -3.91
C GLY A 207 -24.41 -8.81 -4.87
N GLY A 208 -25.08 -9.70 -5.63
CA GLY A 208 -26.14 -9.36 -6.55
C GLY A 208 -27.41 -8.87 -5.85
N ASN A 209 -28.10 -7.91 -6.45
CA ASN A 209 -29.37 -7.40 -5.93
C ASN A 209 -30.48 -8.46 -6.01
N LEU A 210 -31.36 -8.51 -5.01
CA LEU A 210 -32.55 -9.35 -4.99
C LEU A 210 -33.76 -8.52 -5.39
N SER A 211 -34.42 -8.93 -6.49
CA SER A 211 -35.71 -8.37 -6.87
C SER A 211 -36.82 -9.20 -6.23
N GLN A 212 -37.53 -8.64 -5.26
CA GLN A 212 -38.70 -9.27 -4.64
C GLN A 212 -39.96 -8.60 -5.15
N GLN A 213 -40.92 -9.44 -5.60
CA GLN A 213 -42.26 -8.97 -5.84
C GLN A 213 -42.98 -8.83 -4.49
N GLN A 214 -43.25 -7.60 -4.10
CA GLN A 214 -44.05 -7.30 -2.93
C GLN A 214 -45.46 -6.95 -3.35
N GLN A 215 -46.44 -7.68 -2.81
CA GLN A 215 -47.84 -7.31 -2.98
C GLN A 215 -48.16 -6.16 -2.05
N THR A 216 -48.47 -5.00 -2.60
CA THR A 216 -48.89 -3.81 -1.88
C THR A 216 -50.34 -3.53 -2.21
N THR A 217 -50.99 -2.63 -1.45
CA THR A 217 -52.33 -2.16 -1.73
C THR A 217 -52.25 -0.83 -2.45
N GLY A 218 -52.58 -0.83 -3.73
CA GLY A 218 -52.77 0.42 -4.49
C GLY A 218 -54.07 1.10 -4.08
N GLN A 219 -54.09 2.43 -4.12
CA GLN A 219 -55.27 3.22 -3.85
C GLN A 219 -55.53 4.22 -4.98
N GLU A 220 -56.77 4.30 -5.45
CA GLU A 220 -57.20 5.28 -6.43
C GLU A 220 -58.40 6.08 -5.89
N GLY A 221 -58.58 7.30 -6.33
CA GLY A 221 -59.63 8.21 -5.97
C GLY A 221 -59.13 9.52 -5.36
N PRO A 222 -60.04 10.40 -4.94
CA PRO A 222 -61.48 10.20 -4.86
C PRO A 222 -62.19 10.39 -6.20
N LEU A 223 -63.18 9.54 -6.47
CA LEU A 223 -64.27 9.87 -7.38
C LEU A 223 -65.50 10.30 -6.60
N TRP A 224 -66.43 10.95 -7.29
CA TRP A 224 -67.67 11.45 -6.65
C TRP A 224 -68.86 10.62 -7.10
N GLN A 225 -69.53 10.05 -6.15
CA GLN A 225 -70.83 9.40 -6.41
C GLN A 225 -71.97 10.26 -5.88
N ARG A 226 -72.85 10.56 -6.75
CA ARG A 226 -74.14 11.25 -6.33
C ARG A 226 -74.86 10.36 -5.35
N SER A 227 -75.37 10.95 -4.27
CA SER A 227 -76.30 10.27 -3.35
C SER A 227 -77.55 9.80 -4.07
N ALA A 228 -78.22 8.74 -3.53
CA ALA A 228 -79.37 8.11 -4.14
C ALA A 228 -80.45 9.14 -4.58
N PRO A 229 -81.24 8.79 -5.60
CA PRO A 229 -82.31 9.67 -6.09
C PRO A 229 -83.20 10.17 -4.96
N GLY A 230 -83.49 11.47 -4.97
CA GLY A 230 -84.37 12.07 -4.02
C GLY A 230 -83.74 12.81 -2.85
N TYR A 231 -82.38 12.73 -2.65
CA TYR A 231 -81.76 13.52 -1.58
C TYR A 231 -81.32 14.89 -2.11
N LEU A 232 -82.18 15.91 -1.77
CA LEU A 232 -81.87 17.31 -2.03
C LEU A 232 -81.57 18.01 -0.69
N VAL A 233 -80.53 18.84 -0.67
CA VAL A 233 -80.15 19.64 0.53
C VAL A 233 -80.97 20.89 0.64
N SER A 234 -81.57 21.36 -0.46
CA SER A 234 -82.61 22.43 -0.42
C SER A 234 -83.73 22.07 -1.36
N ASN A 235 -84.92 22.25 -0.87
CA ASN A 235 -86.18 21.85 -1.44
C ASN A 235 -86.68 22.93 -2.42
N VAL A 236 -86.45 22.80 -3.72
CA VAL A 236 -87.06 23.73 -4.66
C VAL A 236 -87.85 23.09 -5.80
N TYR A 237 -87.62 21.81 -6.15
CA TYR A 237 -88.46 21.11 -7.12
C TYR A 237 -88.53 19.61 -6.92
N ASN A 238 -89.66 19.03 -6.78
CA ASN A 238 -89.95 17.64 -6.49
C ASN A 238 -89.85 16.68 -7.71
N ASN A 239 -89.40 17.09 -8.86
CA ASN A 239 -89.52 16.31 -10.08
C ASN A 239 -88.22 16.03 -10.83
N PHE A 240 -87.22 15.57 -10.14
CA PHE A 240 -86.03 15.13 -10.83
C PHE A 240 -85.87 13.62 -10.76
N SER A 241 -85.98 12.99 -11.88
CA SER A 241 -85.55 11.63 -12.10
C SER A 241 -84.08 11.65 -12.14
N TYR A 242 -83.45 11.25 -11.04
CA TYR A 242 -82.00 11.12 -10.99
C TYR A 242 -81.64 9.78 -11.57
N ALA A 243 -80.99 9.83 -12.75
CA ALA A 243 -80.22 8.64 -13.23
C ALA A 243 -79.12 8.29 -12.19
N TYR A 244 -79.06 7.06 -11.80
CA TYR A 244 -77.98 6.59 -10.96
C TYR A 244 -76.62 6.97 -11.62
N SER A 245 -75.87 7.78 -10.93
CA SER A 245 -74.52 8.06 -11.42
C SER A 245 -73.60 6.88 -11.13
N TYR A 246 -73.14 6.29 -12.18
CA TYR A 246 -72.12 5.30 -12.10
C TYR A 246 -70.77 6.01 -11.97
N TYR A 247 -69.91 5.54 -11.10
CA TYR A 247 -68.52 5.97 -11.10
C TYR A 247 -67.76 5.20 -12.16
N ARG A 248 -66.78 5.85 -12.74
CA ARG A 248 -66.01 5.29 -13.88
C ARG A 248 -64.53 5.36 -13.62
N TRP A 249 -63.87 4.23 -13.76
CA TRP A 249 -62.43 4.14 -13.84
C TRP A 249 -62.04 3.67 -15.25
N GLY A 250 -61.33 4.51 -16.00
CA GLY A 250 -61.02 4.20 -17.39
C GLY A 250 -62.30 4.09 -18.23
N SER A 251 -62.43 3.01 -19.02
CA SER A 251 -63.59 2.75 -19.87
C SER A 251 -64.69 1.93 -19.19
N THR A 252 -64.50 1.48 -17.97
CA THR A 252 -65.41 0.57 -17.27
C THR A 252 -66.34 1.34 -16.33
N ASN A 253 -67.64 1.16 -16.49
CA ASN A 253 -68.65 1.69 -15.58
C ASN A 253 -68.93 0.65 -14.48
N TYR A 254 -68.98 1.12 -13.24
CA TYR A 254 -69.25 0.25 -12.10
C TYR A 254 -70.62 0.61 -11.48
N SER A 255 -71.30 -0.39 -10.95
CA SER A 255 -72.55 -0.16 -10.23
C SER A 255 -72.33 0.74 -9.02
N PRO A 256 -73.32 1.57 -8.63
CA PRO A 256 -73.20 2.35 -7.42
C PRO A 256 -72.85 1.52 -6.21
N ILE A 257 -72.01 2.06 -5.36
CA ILE A 257 -71.65 1.37 -4.10
C ILE A 257 -72.94 1.42 -3.20
N PRO A 258 -73.36 0.27 -2.68
CA PRO A 258 -74.47 0.21 -1.74
C PRO A 258 -74.24 1.13 -0.53
N GLN A 259 -75.27 1.38 0.28
CA GLN A 259 -75.15 2.21 1.50
C GLN A 259 -74.12 1.66 2.52
N ALA A 260 -73.63 0.46 2.34
CA ALA A 260 -72.51 -0.08 3.10
C ALA A 260 -71.25 0.77 2.94
N THR A 261 -70.41 0.83 3.97
CA THR A 261 -69.18 1.63 4.01
C THR A 261 -68.07 1.11 3.07
N SER A 262 -68.15 -0.14 2.65
CA SER A 262 -67.25 -0.76 1.65
C SER A 262 -67.93 -1.89 0.90
N THR A 263 -67.47 -2.19 -0.30
CA THR A 263 -67.87 -3.36 -1.10
C THR A 263 -66.72 -3.81 -1.97
N THR A 264 -66.61 -5.12 -2.19
CA THR A 264 -65.57 -5.69 -3.05
C THR A 264 -66.20 -6.17 -4.35
N GLN A 265 -65.62 -5.77 -5.48
CA GLN A 265 -66.03 -6.18 -6.82
C GLN A 265 -64.78 -6.58 -7.60
N GLY A 266 -64.64 -7.85 -7.89
CA GLY A 266 -63.40 -8.40 -8.48
C GLY A 266 -62.20 -8.22 -7.55
N GLN A 267 -61.11 -7.65 -8.10
CA GLN A 267 -59.88 -7.37 -7.34
C GLN A 267 -59.94 -6.03 -6.57
N TYR A 268 -61.01 -5.28 -6.69
CA TYR A 268 -61.13 -3.92 -6.12
C TYR A 268 -62.03 -3.92 -4.89
N THR A 269 -61.56 -3.30 -3.80
CA THR A 269 -62.39 -2.96 -2.65
C THR A 269 -62.69 -1.46 -2.66
N TYR A 270 -63.95 -1.11 -2.69
CA TYR A 270 -64.42 0.27 -2.78
C TYR A 270 -64.85 0.74 -1.39
N TYR A 271 -64.44 1.95 -1.05
CA TYR A 271 -64.80 2.60 0.22
C TYR A 271 -65.59 3.86 -0.04
N ARG A 272 -66.67 4.00 0.70
CA ARG A 272 -67.47 5.22 0.71
C ARG A 272 -66.96 6.14 1.81
N GLY A 273 -66.31 7.24 1.41
CA GLY A 273 -65.84 8.28 2.32
C GLY A 273 -66.99 9.27 2.74
N PRO A 274 -66.62 10.32 3.48
CA PRO A 274 -67.53 11.33 3.87
C PRO A 274 -68.22 11.99 2.67
N TYR A 275 -69.46 12.41 2.84
CA TYR A 275 -70.14 13.17 1.81
C TYR A 275 -69.76 14.66 1.85
N GLN A 276 -69.91 15.28 0.70
CA GLN A 276 -69.71 16.71 0.55
C GLN A 276 -70.91 17.23 -0.27
N ASP A 277 -71.53 18.25 0.22
CA ASP A 277 -72.66 18.93 -0.49
C ASP A 277 -71.98 19.91 -1.48
N GLN A 278 -72.35 19.78 -2.75
CA GLN A 278 -71.85 20.66 -3.80
C GLN A 278 -73.04 21.32 -4.50
N TYR A 279 -72.88 22.58 -4.83
CA TYR A 279 -73.80 23.31 -5.63
C TYR A 279 -73.73 22.82 -7.08
N ALA A 280 -74.82 22.27 -7.58
CA ALA A 280 -74.92 21.81 -8.95
C ALA A 280 -75.90 22.77 -9.71
N PRO A 281 -75.38 23.60 -10.62
CA PRO A 281 -76.25 24.36 -11.50
C PRO A 281 -76.97 23.39 -12.44
N GLN A 282 -78.25 23.41 -12.48
CA GLN A 282 -79.06 22.59 -13.41
C GLN A 282 -79.43 23.41 -14.62
N TYR A 283 -79.03 22.92 -15.80
CA TYR A 283 -79.58 23.41 -17.06
C TYR A 283 -80.72 22.51 -17.48
N PHE A 284 -81.94 23.12 -17.59
CA PHE A 284 -83.05 22.44 -18.23
C PHE A 284 -83.00 22.68 -19.73
N ALA A 285 -82.92 21.63 -20.48
CA ALA A 285 -83.19 21.67 -21.91
C ALA A 285 -84.70 21.48 -22.09
N GLY A 286 -85.42 22.58 -22.18
CA GLY A 286 -86.83 22.56 -22.48
C GLY A 286 -87.61 23.51 -21.63
N GLY A 287 -88.01 24.62 -22.14
CA GLY A 287 -89.04 25.58 -21.90
C GLY A 287 -89.82 25.64 -20.54
N GLY A 288 -89.06 25.83 -19.46
CA GLY A 288 -89.65 26.08 -18.14
C GLY A 288 -89.47 27.55 -17.74
N PRO A 289 -90.30 28.09 -16.82
CA PRO A 289 -90.28 29.50 -16.47
C PRO A 289 -88.99 29.99 -15.89
N PRO A 290 -88.59 31.25 -16.05
CA PRO A 290 -87.35 31.81 -15.60
C PRO A 290 -87.35 31.89 -14.06
N GLY A 291 -86.39 31.19 -13.48
CA GLY A 291 -86.19 31.15 -12.04
C GLY A 291 -85.43 29.96 -11.58
N HIS A 292 -84.28 29.77 -12.19
CA HIS A 292 -83.46 28.62 -11.83
C HIS A 292 -82.70 28.87 -10.52
N GLN A 293 -83.22 28.30 -9.47
CA GLN A 293 -82.46 28.22 -8.23
C GLN A 293 -81.55 26.96 -8.28
N GLY A 294 -80.26 27.16 -8.23
CA GLY A 294 -79.32 26.07 -8.03
C GLY A 294 -79.63 25.38 -6.71
N HIS A 295 -79.39 24.09 -6.68
CA HIS A 295 -79.56 23.28 -5.46
C HIS A 295 -78.34 22.57 -5.15
N TYR A 296 -78.10 22.31 -3.86
CA TYR A 296 -76.99 21.53 -3.40
C TYR A 296 -77.33 20.05 -3.52
N GLN A 297 -76.35 19.30 -4.08
CA GLN A 297 -76.47 17.85 -4.14
C GLN A 297 -75.36 17.24 -3.30
N ARG A 298 -75.73 16.17 -2.64
CA ARG A 298 -74.80 15.44 -1.80
C ARG A 298 -74.04 14.40 -2.60
N PHE A 299 -72.72 14.47 -2.53
CA PHE A 299 -71.84 13.53 -3.16
C PHE A 299 -70.98 12.83 -2.11
N HIS A 300 -70.73 11.55 -2.29
CA HIS A 300 -69.82 10.80 -1.50
C HIS A 300 -68.47 10.67 -2.25
N LYS A 301 -67.39 10.82 -1.53
CA LYS A 301 -66.07 10.47 -2.05
C LYS A 301 -65.93 8.95 -2.09
N ILE A 302 -65.50 8.40 -3.21
CA ILE A 302 -65.30 6.99 -3.41
C ILE A 302 -63.85 6.77 -3.68
N TYR A 303 -63.26 5.87 -2.90
CA TYR A 303 -61.91 5.37 -3.07
C TYR A 303 -61.99 3.88 -3.40
N ARG A 304 -61.05 3.37 -4.18
CA ARG A 304 -60.90 1.93 -4.33
C ARG A 304 -59.47 1.52 -4.01
N THR A 305 -59.34 0.37 -3.40
CA THR A 305 -58.03 -0.28 -3.20
C THR A 305 -58.00 -1.55 -4.02
N PHE A 306 -56.80 -1.90 -4.47
CA PHE A 306 -56.57 -3.09 -5.26
C PHE A 306 -55.18 -3.66 -4.95
N PRO A 307 -54.98 -4.99 -5.13
CA PRO A 307 -53.65 -5.58 -5.05
C PRO A 307 -52.77 -5.01 -6.14
N GLN A 308 -51.67 -4.41 -5.75
CA GLN A 308 -50.64 -3.91 -6.66
C GLN A 308 -49.36 -4.67 -6.41
N GLN A 309 -48.74 -5.19 -7.47
CA GLN A 309 -47.41 -5.75 -7.39
C GLN A 309 -46.39 -4.63 -7.58
N THR A 310 -45.57 -4.42 -6.57
CA THR A 310 -44.41 -3.54 -6.65
C THR A 310 -43.15 -4.41 -6.63
N GLN A 311 -42.18 -4.09 -7.47
CA GLN A 311 -40.87 -4.68 -7.37
C GLN A 311 -40.03 -3.90 -6.36
N ASN A 312 -39.72 -4.53 -5.24
CA ASN A 312 -38.71 -4.02 -4.32
C ASN A 312 -37.36 -4.62 -4.66
N GLN A 313 -36.37 -3.77 -4.85
CA GLN A 313 -34.98 -4.20 -4.93
C GLN A 313 -34.34 -4.13 -3.55
N VAL A 314 -33.81 -5.27 -3.10
CA VAL A 314 -32.93 -5.33 -1.94
C VAL A 314 -31.51 -5.33 -2.48
N SER A 315 -30.71 -4.36 -2.08
CA SER A 315 -29.30 -4.29 -2.48
C SER A 315 -28.51 -5.53 -2.04
N GLY A 316 -27.57 -5.96 -2.86
CA GLY A 316 -26.63 -6.99 -2.50
C GLY A 316 -25.76 -6.58 -1.32
N HIS A 317 -25.19 -7.57 -0.64
CA HIS A 317 -24.36 -7.35 0.54
C HIS A 317 -22.93 -6.97 0.15
N ALA A 318 -22.32 -6.06 0.91
CA ALA A 318 -20.97 -5.57 0.64
C ALA A 318 -19.94 -6.69 0.76
N GLY A 319 -18.95 -6.67 -0.10
CA GLY A 319 -17.74 -7.48 0.01
C GLY A 319 -16.87 -7.02 1.18
N ALA A 320 -15.81 -7.76 1.47
CA ALA A 320 -14.87 -7.44 2.52
C ALA A 320 -13.55 -6.88 1.96
N ALA A 321 -12.80 -6.17 2.79
CA ALA A 321 -11.45 -5.73 2.44
C ALA A 321 -10.48 -6.92 2.34
N GLY A 322 -9.46 -6.81 1.52
CA GLY A 322 -8.33 -7.72 1.48
C GLY A 322 -7.45 -7.62 2.72
N GLY A 323 -6.46 -8.49 2.85
CA GLY A 323 -5.40 -8.42 3.84
C GLY A 323 -4.21 -7.59 3.35
N ALA A 324 -3.51 -6.90 4.23
CA ALA A 324 -2.26 -6.22 3.88
C ALA A 324 -1.13 -7.23 3.67
N GLY A 325 -0.16 -6.92 2.82
CA GLY A 325 1.07 -7.71 2.67
C GLY A 325 1.99 -7.57 3.87
N GLY A 326 2.81 -8.58 4.11
CA GLY A 326 3.82 -8.59 5.18
C GLY A 326 5.06 -7.78 4.81
N LEU A 327 5.76 -7.27 5.81
CA LEU A 327 7.04 -6.56 5.63
C LEU A 327 8.17 -7.53 5.29
N GLY A 328 9.04 -7.18 4.36
CA GLY A 328 10.26 -7.92 4.06
C GLY A 328 11.27 -7.86 5.21
N ARG A 329 12.11 -8.90 5.37
CA ARG A 329 13.16 -8.93 6.37
C ARG A 329 14.30 -8.00 6.00
N GLY A 330 14.77 -7.20 6.95
CA GLY A 330 15.88 -6.27 6.78
C GLY A 330 16.37 -5.72 8.10
N PHE A 331 17.25 -4.74 8.08
CA PHE A 331 17.76 -4.08 9.28
C PHE A 331 16.62 -3.41 10.05
N ASN A 332 15.65 -2.81 9.35
CA ASN A 332 14.45 -2.14 9.89
C ASN A 332 13.35 -3.12 10.37
N ASN A 333 13.44 -4.40 10.02
CA ASN A 333 12.44 -5.41 10.36
C ASN A 333 13.10 -6.75 10.70
N GLN A 334 13.34 -6.99 11.97
CA GLN A 334 13.88 -8.23 12.52
C GLN A 334 12.96 -8.73 13.66
N PRO A 335 12.83 -10.06 13.84
CA PRO A 335 13.71 -11.14 13.38
C PRO A 335 13.34 -11.80 12.04
N GLY A 336 12.28 -11.43 11.35
CA GLY A 336 11.91 -12.11 10.12
C GLY A 336 11.00 -11.33 9.20
N GLY A 337 10.72 -11.81 7.99
CA GLY A 337 9.64 -11.31 7.15
C GLY A 337 8.30 -11.57 7.83
N ASP A 338 7.42 -10.57 7.84
CA ASP A 338 6.12 -10.68 8.47
C ASP A 338 5.15 -11.49 7.61
N SER A 339 4.23 -12.20 8.23
CA SER A 339 3.12 -12.84 7.53
C SER A 339 2.15 -11.79 7.00
N GLY A 340 1.56 -12.07 5.84
CA GLY A 340 0.50 -11.24 5.30
C GLY A 340 -0.75 -11.27 6.17
N GLY A 341 -1.51 -10.16 6.18
CA GLY A 341 -2.77 -10.04 6.88
C GLY A 341 -3.84 -10.93 6.27
N SER A 342 -4.79 -11.38 7.09
CA SER A 342 -5.97 -12.12 6.60
C SER A 342 -6.97 -11.19 5.92
N GLY A 343 -7.58 -11.64 4.84
CA GLY A 343 -8.72 -10.97 4.22
C GLY A 343 -9.96 -11.04 5.11
N GLY A 344 -10.83 -10.03 5.03
CA GLY A 344 -12.10 -10.00 5.75
C GLY A 344 -13.13 -10.96 5.17
N SER A 345 -14.21 -11.19 5.92
CA SER A 345 -15.38 -11.95 5.43
C SER A 345 -16.43 -10.99 4.87
N GLY A 346 -16.99 -11.32 3.71
CA GLY A 346 -18.11 -10.59 3.12
C GLY A 346 -19.37 -10.71 3.96
N THR A 347 -20.26 -9.73 3.87
CA THR A 347 -21.53 -9.74 4.56
C THR A 347 -22.53 -10.66 3.88
N THR A 348 -23.45 -11.25 4.66
CA THR A 348 -24.45 -12.23 4.18
C THR A 348 -25.87 -11.77 4.48
N GLY A 349 -26.84 -12.20 3.69
CA GLY A 349 -28.25 -11.88 3.92
C GLY A 349 -29.19 -12.44 2.86
N SER A 350 -30.37 -11.87 2.73
CA SER A 350 -31.43 -12.33 1.81
C SER A 350 -31.15 -12.05 0.33
N ALA A 351 -30.36 -11.05 0.03
CA ALA A 351 -29.81 -10.78 -1.31
C ALA A 351 -28.49 -11.57 -1.53
N GLY A 352 -27.81 -11.34 -2.66
CA GLY A 352 -26.50 -11.95 -2.90
C GLY A 352 -25.49 -11.57 -1.83
N ASN A 353 -24.71 -12.54 -1.34
CA ASN A 353 -23.69 -12.30 -0.34
C ASN A 353 -22.50 -11.54 -0.95
N GLY A 354 -21.87 -10.68 -0.17
CA GLY A 354 -20.60 -10.08 -0.53
C GLY A 354 -19.47 -11.13 -0.59
N GLY A 355 -18.50 -10.92 -1.47
CA GLY A 355 -17.32 -11.76 -1.58
C GLY A 355 -16.34 -11.53 -0.41
N ASN A 356 -15.58 -12.55 -0.03
CA ASN A 356 -14.50 -12.40 0.94
C ASN A 356 -13.31 -11.66 0.32
N GLY A 357 -12.59 -10.92 1.13
CA GLY A 357 -11.28 -10.39 0.75
C GLY A 357 -10.23 -11.49 0.65
N GLY A 358 -9.25 -11.32 -0.23
CA GLY A 358 -8.08 -12.19 -0.34
C GLY A 358 -7.06 -11.91 0.77
N ASN A 359 -6.29 -12.90 1.18
CA ASN A 359 -5.19 -12.70 2.13
C ASN A 359 -4.05 -11.91 1.47
N GLY A 360 -3.32 -11.12 2.25
CA GLY A 360 -2.03 -10.57 1.84
C GLY A 360 -0.95 -11.63 1.73
N GLY A 361 0.09 -11.36 0.95
CA GLY A 361 1.26 -12.23 0.85
C GLY A 361 2.26 -11.95 1.96
N ASP A 362 3.10 -12.92 2.30
CA ASP A 362 4.15 -12.78 3.30
C ASP A 362 5.32 -11.95 2.75
N GLY A 363 6.01 -11.22 3.63
CA GLY A 363 7.28 -10.58 3.32
C GLY A 363 8.40 -11.60 3.10
N GLY A 364 9.33 -11.29 2.19
CA GLY A 364 10.48 -12.14 1.89
C GLY A 364 11.52 -12.17 3.02
N GLY A 365 12.22 -13.27 3.16
CA GLY A 365 13.46 -13.35 3.96
C GLY A 365 14.59 -12.53 3.34
N PHE A 366 15.76 -12.50 3.99
CA PHE A 366 16.94 -11.81 3.46
C PHE A 366 17.25 -12.25 2.03
N GLY A 367 17.39 -11.30 1.12
CA GLY A 367 17.69 -11.55 -0.29
C GLY A 367 16.61 -12.34 -1.05
N GLN A 368 15.39 -12.41 -0.53
CA GLN A 368 14.25 -13.08 -1.15
C GLN A 368 13.14 -12.10 -1.47
N ALA A 369 12.45 -12.32 -2.59
CA ALA A 369 11.25 -11.56 -2.91
C ALA A 369 10.13 -11.88 -1.90
N GLY A 370 9.18 -10.96 -1.74
CA GLY A 370 7.94 -11.22 -1.03
C GLY A 370 7.07 -12.27 -1.75
N SER A 371 6.03 -12.75 -1.10
CA SER A 371 5.05 -13.65 -1.71
C SER A 371 3.82 -12.90 -2.20
N ALA A 372 3.09 -13.53 -3.14
CA ALA A 372 1.86 -12.96 -3.67
C ALA A 372 0.70 -13.10 -2.67
N GLY A 373 -0.10 -12.07 -2.55
CA GLY A 373 -1.41 -12.13 -1.92
C GLY A 373 -2.42 -12.91 -2.77
N GLN A 374 -3.63 -13.01 -2.28
CA GLN A 374 -4.75 -13.68 -2.95
C GLN A 374 -5.72 -12.66 -3.53
N ALA A 375 -6.35 -13.00 -4.64
CA ALA A 375 -7.45 -12.20 -5.16
C ALA A 375 -8.67 -12.29 -4.21
N GLY A 376 -9.45 -11.21 -4.17
CA GLY A 376 -10.75 -11.22 -3.51
C GLY A 376 -11.76 -12.09 -4.26
N GLN A 377 -12.76 -12.58 -3.53
CA GLN A 377 -13.83 -13.39 -4.12
C GLN A 377 -14.90 -12.49 -4.75
N ALA A 378 -15.54 -12.96 -5.80
CA ALA A 378 -16.73 -12.31 -6.34
C ALA A 378 -17.88 -12.41 -5.33
N GLY A 379 -18.78 -11.41 -5.35
CA GLY A 379 -20.06 -11.51 -4.67
C GLY A 379 -20.95 -12.59 -5.31
N THR A 380 -21.84 -13.21 -4.52
CA THR A 380 -22.76 -14.21 -5.06
C THR A 380 -23.91 -13.60 -5.85
N ASN A 381 -24.36 -14.29 -6.88
CA ASN A 381 -25.50 -13.87 -7.68
C ASN A 381 -26.82 -13.98 -6.87
N SER A 382 -27.80 -13.16 -7.24
CA SER A 382 -29.18 -13.24 -6.79
C SER A 382 -30.09 -13.02 -8.01
N SER A 383 -30.98 -12.03 -8.01
CA SER A 383 -31.72 -11.64 -9.21
C SER A 383 -30.87 -10.90 -10.25
N THR A 384 -29.74 -10.33 -9.79
CA THR A 384 -28.66 -9.79 -10.64
C THR A 384 -27.35 -10.49 -10.29
N ASP A 385 -26.36 -10.39 -11.16
CA ASP A 385 -25.02 -10.91 -10.92
C ASP A 385 -24.32 -10.14 -9.79
N GLY A 386 -23.55 -10.86 -8.99
CA GLY A 386 -22.60 -10.27 -8.07
C GLY A 386 -21.40 -9.67 -8.81
N SER A 387 -20.75 -8.68 -8.21
CA SER A 387 -19.58 -8.01 -8.77
C SER A 387 -18.31 -8.84 -8.53
N ALA A 388 -17.31 -8.67 -9.39
CA ALA A 388 -16.01 -9.32 -9.25
C ALA A 388 -15.27 -8.90 -7.97
N GLY A 389 -14.42 -9.77 -7.45
CA GLY A 389 -13.42 -9.39 -6.46
C GLY A 389 -12.24 -8.68 -7.12
N GLY A 390 -11.47 -7.92 -6.35
CA GLY A 390 -10.24 -7.28 -6.79
C GLY A 390 -9.08 -8.27 -6.92
N SER A 391 -8.08 -7.92 -7.71
CA SER A 391 -6.86 -8.69 -7.88
C SER A 391 -5.91 -8.50 -6.69
N ALA A 392 -5.00 -9.44 -6.45
CA ALA A 392 -3.87 -9.20 -5.56
C ALA A 392 -2.85 -8.26 -6.24
N GLY A 393 -2.09 -7.52 -5.45
CA GLY A 393 -0.97 -6.71 -5.93
C GLY A 393 0.22 -7.57 -6.41
N SER A 394 1.22 -6.95 -6.99
CA SER A 394 2.50 -7.59 -7.32
C SER A 394 3.41 -7.67 -6.09
N VAL A 395 4.32 -8.65 -6.09
CA VAL A 395 5.30 -8.83 -5.00
C VAL A 395 6.42 -7.80 -5.09
N GLY A 396 7.02 -7.43 -3.95
CA GLY A 396 8.26 -6.69 -3.89
C GLY A 396 9.44 -7.61 -4.22
N ALA A 397 10.37 -7.12 -5.05
CA ALA A 397 11.63 -7.82 -5.32
C ALA A 397 12.56 -7.78 -4.09
N SER A 398 13.49 -8.72 -4.00
CA SER A 398 14.61 -8.59 -3.04
C SER A 398 15.57 -7.48 -3.45
N GLY A 399 16.28 -6.88 -2.49
CA GLY A 399 17.46 -6.09 -2.77
C GLY A 399 18.68 -6.95 -3.20
N LEU A 400 19.79 -6.28 -3.50
CA LEU A 400 21.09 -6.90 -3.81
C LEU A 400 21.98 -6.95 -2.57
N ALA A 401 22.75 -8.01 -2.42
CA ALA A 401 23.79 -8.06 -1.39
C ALA A 401 24.93 -7.06 -1.71
N VAL A 402 25.30 -6.97 -2.98
CA VAL A 402 26.24 -5.96 -3.48
C VAL A 402 25.76 -5.45 -4.83
N GLU A 403 25.47 -4.15 -4.91
CA GLU A 403 25.24 -3.42 -6.15
C GLU A 403 26.59 -2.90 -6.69
N ARG A 404 26.84 -3.08 -7.96
CA ARG A 404 28.04 -2.58 -8.63
C ARG A 404 27.68 -1.56 -9.71
N ALA A 405 28.18 -0.33 -9.59
CA ALA A 405 28.09 0.64 -10.68
C ALA A 405 29.02 0.26 -11.84
N SER A 406 28.56 0.38 -13.07
CA SER A 406 29.41 0.18 -14.26
C SER A 406 30.17 1.49 -14.58
N PRO A 407 31.42 1.47 -15.00
CA PRO A 407 32.30 0.33 -15.39
C PRO A 407 33.39 -0.04 -14.36
N ILE A 408 33.11 -0.06 -13.08
CA ILE A 408 34.10 -0.31 -12.03
C ILE A 408 34.50 -1.79 -11.92
N SER A 409 35.67 -2.07 -11.30
CA SER A 409 36.17 -3.43 -10.99
C SER A 409 35.83 -3.79 -9.54
N LEU A 410 35.14 -4.92 -9.36
CA LEU A 410 34.84 -5.49 -8.04
C LEU A 410 35.50 -6.87 -7.92
N THR A 411 36.39 -7.03 -6.94
CA THR A 411 36.89 -8.36 -6.50
C THR A 411 36.13 -8.76 -5.24
N PHE A 412 35.36 -9.86 -5.30
CA PHE A 412 34.56 -10.33 -4.16
C PHE A 412 35.04 -11.71 -3.71
N THR A 413 35.53 -11.80 -2.47
CA THR A 413 35.94 -13.07 -1.82
C THR A 413 34.99 -13.35 -0.68
N ASN A 414 34.28 -14.50 -0.73
CA ASN A 414 33.32 -14.87 0.29
C ASN A 414 33.76 -16.09 1.08
N ASN A 415 34.02 -15.88 2.36
CA ASN A 415 34.31 -16.92 3.36
C ASN A 415 33.19 -17.05 4.40
N GLY A 416 32.17 -16.17 4.32
CA GLY A 416 31.04 -16.07 5.26
C GLY A 416 29.70 -16.37 4.61
N THR A 417 28.66 -15.66 5.03
CA THR A 417 27.30 -15.81 4.53
C THR A 417 26.92 -14.65 3.63
N VAL A 418 26.26 -14.94 2.48
CA VAL A 418 25.68 -13.93 1.61
C VAL A 418 24.24 -14.34 1.28
N ASN A 419 23.29 -13.48 1.59
CA ASN A 419 21.89 -13.62 1.18
C ASN A 419 21.52 -12.48 0.23
N GLY A 420 21.23 -12.80 -1.00
CA GLY A 420 21.00 -11.88 -2.11
C GLY A 420 22.06 -11.99 -3.20
N THR A 421 21.86 -11.30 -4.30
CA THR A 421 22.73 -11.32 -5.47
C THR A 421 23.91 -10.37 -5.28
N VAL A 422 25.11 -10.80 -5.67
CA VAL A 422 26.30 -9.95 -5.84
C VAL A 422 26.45 -9.69 -7.33
N GLN A 423 26.45 -8.42 -7.72
CA GLN A 423 26.73 -8.01 -9.10
C GLN A 423 28.27 -8.03 -9.31
N SER A 424 28.71 -8.91 -10.18
CA SER A 424 30.15 -9.12 -10.51
C SER A 424 30.53 -8.48 -11.86
#